data_9adb8d709a83467c47b40f2c081ecf69
#
_entry.id   9adb8d709a83467c47b40f2c081ecf69
#
_cell.length_a   1.000
_cell.length_b   1.000
_cell.length_c   1.000
_cell.angle_alpha   90.00
_cell.angle_beta   90.00
_cell.angle_gamma   90.00
#
_symmetry.space_group_name_H-M   'P 1'
#
loop_
_entity.id
_entity.type
_entity.pdbx_description
1 polymer ?
#
loop_
_entity_poly.entity_id
_entity_poly.type
_entity_poly.pdbx_seq_one_letter_code
_entity_poly.pdbx_strand_id
1 'polypeptide(L)'
;MNPHTIRIPSDRFAFFTDEFQSKIFEIEKETSIHTTPTEIKVSAPDYLQLNNTLLKKSRTFNHRAKKLYNFITRWKKDFNDPTLTTSHLRTLTKRIKEELNKELYRFIPRKKFDESIRNEKYVLLTLHKQPEASIDVIGRYYEDQEANITNISRSLPDNWKLLIKEHTNAIGDRSIFFFTRLLRDPAIVLIDENESSLNIIENAQLVITVSGTVAYEAAMKGIPSATFADTFFNKLGLCKKLTLEDLRNSDIPELIEHIKESESKSHEFKNWILRNSFEGIISDPISNPKCITSHNIEKVSDAILTVGREIIPSARIQ
;
A
#
# COMPACT_ATOMS: atom_id res chain seq x y z
N MET A 1 -17.02 -10.90 8.71
CA MET A 1 -16.61 -10.28 7.44
C MET A 1 -16.33 -8.82 7.66
N ASN A 2 -15.26 -8.32 7.04
CA ASN A 2 -14.81 -6.93 7.20
C ASN A 2 -14.91 -6.21 5.85
N PRO A 3 -15.72 -5.13 5.74
CA PRO A 3 -15.76 -4.32 4.55
C PRO A 3 -14.48 -3.48 4.46
N HIS A 4 -13.83 -3.49 3.31
CA HIS A 4 -12.62 -2.71 3.09
C HIS A 4 -12.58 -2.14 1.67
N THR A 5 -12.01 -0.95 1.54
CA THR A 5 -11.85 -0.29 0.23
C THR A 5 -10.94 -1.12 -0.67
N ILE A 6 -11.39 -1.38 -1.90
CA ILE A 6 -10.53 -1.84 -2.97
C ILE A 6 -9.99 -0.62 -3.72
N ARG A 7 -8.72 -0.61 -3.97
CA ARG A 7 -8.04 0.55 -4.56
C ARG A 7 -8.48 0.84 -6.00
N ILE A 8 -8.82 -0.21 -6.74
CA ILE A 8 -9.19 -0.19 -8.16
C ILE A 8 -10.33 -1.19 -8.37
N PRO A 9 -11.46 -0.75 -8.96
CA PRO A 9 -11.80 0.63 -9.32
C PRO A 9 -11.94 1.56 -8.11
N SER A 10 -11.74 2.86 -8.32
CA SER A 10 -11.94 3.85 -7.26
C SER A 10 -13.40 3.87 -6.77
N ASP A 11 -13.59 4.33 -5.54
CA ASP A 11 -14.92 4.49 -4.92
C ASP A 11 -15.72 3.18 -4.83
N ARG A 12 -15.02 2.06 -4.69
CA ARG A 12 -15.61 0.74 -4.43
C ARG A 12 -14.97 0.07 -3.23
N PHE A 13 -15.71 -0.84 -2.62
CA PHE A 13 -15.27 -1.67 -1.51
C PHE A 13 -15.76 -3.11 -1.69
N ALA A 14 -15.10 -4.04 -1.00
CA ALA A 14 -15.48 -5.45 -0.95
C ALA A 14 -15.54 -5.95 0.49
N PHE A 15 -16.22 -7.06 0.71
CA PHE A 15 -16.25 -7.74 2.00
C PHE A 15 -15.18 -8.83 2.01
N PHE A 16 -14.33 -8.81 3.02
CA PHE A 16 -13.28 -9.81 3.18
C PHE A 16 -13.66 -10.84 4.22
N THR A 17 -13.37 -12.11 3.91
CA THR A 17 -13.68 -13.26 4.78
C THR A 17 -12.56 -13.58 5.75
N ASP A 18 -11.38 -13.01 5.52
CA ASP A 18 -10.18 -13.21 6.34
C ASP A 18 -9.66 -11.88 6.93
N GLU A 19 -8.84 -12.01 7.96
CA GLU A 19 -8.22 -10.87 8.65
C GLU A 19 -7.09 -10.22 7.83
N PHE A 20 -6.55 -10.95 6.86
CA PHE A 20 -5.41 -10.52 6.04
C PHE A 20 -5.82 -9.81 4.75
N GLN A 21 -7.13 -9.64 4.50
CA GLN A 21 -7.67 -9.00 3.30
C GLN A 21 -7.18 -9.69 2.00
N SER A 22 -7.00 -11.00 2.06
CA SER A 22 -6.58 -11.80 0.91
C SER A 22 -7.73 -12.47 0.18
N LYS A 23 -8.88 -12.65 0.85
CA LYS A 23 -10.04 -13.37 0.32
C LYS A 23 -11.28 -12.49 0.33
N ILE A 24 -11.73 -12.11 -0.85
CA ILE A 24 -13.01 -11.40 -1.03
C ILE A 24 -14.14 -12.41 -0.97
N PHE A 25 -15.24 -12.03 -0.30
CA PHE A 25 -16.49 -12.77 -0.31
C PHE A 25 -17.09 -12.74 -1.72
N GLU A 26 -17.28 -13.91 -2.30
CA GLU A 26 -17.84 -14.05 -3.65
C GLU A 26 -19.37 -14.13 -3.55
N ILE A 27 -20.04 -13.29 -4.33
CA ILE A 27 -21.50 -13.17 -4.35
C ILE A 27 -22.06 -14.17 -5.35
N GLU A 28 -22.92 -15.08 -4.89
CA GLU A 28 -23.60 -16.06 -5.74
C GLU A 28 -24.73 -15.45 -6.58
N LYS A 29 -24.51 -14.33 -7.25
CA LYS A 29 -25.53 -13.80 -8.14
C LYS A 29 -25.41 -14.35 -9.54
N GLU A 30 -26.42 -15.10 -9.96
CA GLU A 30 -26.80 -15.41 -11.35
C GLU A 30 -27.25 -14.15 -12.14
N THR A 31 -26.83 -12.97 -11.79
CA THR A 31 -27.17 -11.79 -12.57
C THR A 31 -26.06 -11.57 -13.60
N SER A 32 -26.37 -11.99 -14.82
CA SER A 32 -25.67 -11.59 -16.04
C SER A 32 -25.66 -10.06 -16.16
N ILE A 33 -24.83 -9.41 -15.37
CA ILE A 33 -24.44 -8.05 -15.67
C ILE A 33 -23.48 -8.17 -16.86
N HIS A 34 -24.03 -8.13 -18.06
CA HIS A 34 -23.27 -7.79 -19.26
C HIS A 34 -22.83 -6.33 -19.13
N THR A 35 -21.93 -6.05 -18.18
CA THR A 35 -21.18 -4.82 -18.19
C THR A 35 -20.14 -5.01 -19.30
N THR A 36 -20.37 -4.32 -20.42
CA THR A 36 -19.28 -3.97 -21.34
C THR A 36 -18.07 -3.59 -20.47
N PRO A 37 -16.86 -4.11 -20.77
CA PRO A 37 -15.68 -3.81 -19.96
C PRO A 37 -15.44 -2.31 -19.99
N THR A 38 -15.98 -1.63 -18.98
CA THR A 38 -15.70 -0.21 -18.76
C THR A 38 -14.20 -0.14 -18.46
N GLU A 39 -13.48 0.64 -19.21
CA GLU A 39 -12.06 0.85 -19.04
C GLU A 39 -11.77 1.29 -17.60
N ILE A 40 -11.20 0.39 -16.82
CA ILE A 40 -10.90 0.67 -15.40
C ILE A 40 -9.69 1.61 -15.36
N LYS A 41 -9.93 2.88 -15.08
CA LYS A 41 -8.86 3.86 -14.97
C LYS A 41 -8.08 3.70 -13.67
N VAL A 42 -6.77 3.58 -13.78
CA VAL A 42 -5.83 3.61 -12.65
C VAL A 42 -5.41 5.06 -12.43
N SER A 43 -5.95 5.69 -11.41
CA SER A 43 -5.64 7.08 -11.06
C SER A 43 -5.14 7.18 -9.61
N ALA A 44 -4.41 8.26 -9.30
CA ALA A 44 -4.10 8.57 -7.90
C ALA A 44 -5.39 8.85 -7.12
N PRO A 45 -5.54 8.33 -5.88
CA PRO A 45 -6.75 8.60 -5.10
C PRO A 45 -6.86 10.08 -4.75
N ASP A 46 -8.09 10.60 -4.76
CA ASP A 46 -8.38 12.00 -4.41
C ASP A 46 -7.86 12.36 -3.02
N TYR A 47 -7.93 11.44 -2.06
CA TYR A 47 -7.46 11.66 -0.70
C TYR A 47 -5.93 11.84 -0.60
N LEU A 48 -5.14 11.41 -1.59
CA LEU A 48 -3.68 11.64 -1.57
C LEU A 48 -3.33 13.12 -1.64
N GLN A 49 -4.09 13.92 -2.38
CA GLN A 49 -3.86 15.37 -2.45
C GLN A 49 -4.14 16.03 -1.10
N LEU A 50 -5.24 15.63 -0.45
CA LEU A 50 -5.59 16.10 0.88
C LEU A 50 -4.52 15.69 1.90
N ASN A 51 -4.13 14.42 1.91
CA ASN A 51 -3.08 13.92 2.79
C ASN A 51 -1.75 14.64 2.58
N ASN A 52 -1.33 14.87 1.35
CA ASN A 52 -0.11 15.62 1.05
C ASN A 52 -0.19 17.07 1.56
N THR A 53 -1.36 17.69 1.48
CA THR A 53 -1.59 19.03 2.01
C THR A 53 -1.53 19.05 3.54
N LEU A 54 -2.14 18.07 4.20
CA LEU A 54 -2.08 17.89 5.65
C LEU A 54 -0.65 17.61 6.13
N LEU A 55 0.10 16.79 5.40
CA LEU A 55 1.51 16.53 5.68
C LEU A 55 2.37 17.78 5.56
N LYS A 56 2.18 18.60 4.51
CA LYS A 56 2.86 19.89 4.37
C LYS A 56 2.55 20.81 5.56
N LYS A 57 1.27 20.92 5.97
CA LYS A 57 0.87 21.68 7.16
C LYS A 57 1.51 21.14 8.45
N SER A 58 1.59 19.82 8.61
CA SER A 58 2.17 19.20 9.80
C SER A 58 3.67 19.45 9.96
N ARG A 59 4.36 19.81 8.89
CA ARG A 59 5.80 20.16 8.86
C ARG A 59 6.07 21.61 9.25
N THR A 60 5.06 22.47 9.37
CA THR A 60 5.25 23.88 9.76
C THR A 60 5.63 24.02 11.25
N PHE A 61 6.48 24.99 11.56
CA PHE A 61 6.93 25.26 12.92
C PHE A 61 5.76 25.46 13.91
N ASN A 62 4.76 26.25 13.51
CA ASN A 62 3.57 26.51 14.32
C ASN A 62 2.79 25.22 14.66
N HIS A 63 2.67 24.30 13.69
CA HIS A 63 1.99 23.02 13.94
C HIS A 63 2.81 22.14 14.88
N ARG A 64 4.14 22.11 14.73
CA ARG A 64 5.06 21.38 15.62
C ARG A 64 5.01 21.93 17.03
N ALA A 65 5.05 23.25 17.20
CA ALA A 65 4.93 23.91 18.51
C ALA A 65 3.59 23.60 19.17
N LYS A 66 2.47 23.68 18.43
CA LYS A 66 1.14 23.32 18.92
C LYS A 66 1.07 21.84 19.33
N LYS A 67 1.69 20.95 18.57
CA LYS A 67 1.75 19.51 18.87
C LYS A 67 2.54 19.22 20.15
N LEU A 68 3.65 19.93 20.36
CA LEU A 68 4.45 19.86 21.58
C LEU A 68 3.67 20.42 22.78
N TYR A 69 3.04 21.57 22.64
CA TYR A 69 2.19 22.17 23.67
C TYR A 69 1.05 21.22 24.07
N ASN A 70 0.33 20.68 23.10
CA ASN A 70 -0.74 19.71 23.35
C ASN A 70 -0.21 18.44 24.03
N PHE A 71 0.99 17.98 23.71
CA PHE A 71 1.62 16.84 24.37
C PHE A 71 1.90 17.12 25.84
N ILE A 72 2.47 18.30 26.14
CA ILE A 72 2.79 18.71 27.52
C ILE A 72 1.49 18.90 28.33
N THR A 73 0.46 19.51 27.76
CA THR A 73 -0.81 19.75 28.45
C THR A 73 -1.64 18.49 28.64
N ARG A 74 -1.59 17.55 27.68
CA ARG A 74 -2.24 16.23 27.81
C ARG A 74 -1.58 15.34 28.83
N TRP A 75 -0.30 15.50 29.11
CA TRP A 75 0.42 14.69 30.10
C TRP A 75 -0.31 14.59 31.44
N LYS A 76 -0.92 15.69 31.88
CA LYS A 76 -1.71 15.70 33.15
C LYS A 76 -3.09 15.05 33.03
N LYS A 77 -3.68 15.02 31.81
CA LYS A 77 -5.03 14.50 31.59
C LYS A 77 -5.04 12.99 31.28
N ASP A 78 -3.99 12.48 30.62
CA ASP A 78 -3.95 11.12 30.12
C ASP A 78 -3.30 10.13 31.10
N PHE A 79 -2.96 10.57 32.34
CA PHE A 79 -2.29 9.72 33.33
C PHE A 79 -3.11 8.49 33.73
N ASN A 80 -4.43 8.56 33.61
CA ASN A 80 -5.36 7.49 33.96
C ASN A 80 -6.02 6.83 32.74
N ASP A 81 -5.57 7.12 31.50
CA ASP A 81 -6.12 6.50 30.30
C ASP A 81 -5.56 5.08 30.12
N PRO A 82 -6.37 4.01 30.30
CA PRO A 82 -5.92 2.63 30.21
C PRO A 82 -5.53 2.24 28.78
N THR A 83 -5.87 3.05 27.77
CA THR A 83 -5.51 2.80 26.38
C THR A 83 -4.08 3.24 26.05
N LEU A 84 -3.45 4.04 26.91
CA LEU A 84 -2.07 4.48 26.77
C LEU A 84 -1.10 3.41 27.28
N THR A 85 -0.69 2.53 26.38
CA THR A 85 0.21 1.42 26.68
C THR A 85 1.69 1.82 26.83
N THR A 86 2.06 3.04 26.41
CA THR A 86 3.46 3.49 26.41
C THR A 86 3.74 4.58 27.44
N SER A 87 4.86 4.45 28.16
CA SER A 87 5.37 5.50 29.05
C SER A 87 5.55 6.82 28.30
N HIS A 88 5.17 7.95 28.94
CA HIS A 88 5.33 9.29 28.37
C HIS A 88 6.78 9.59 27.99
N LEU A 89 7.77 9.11 28.76
CA LEU A 89 9.18 9.26 28.45
C LEU A 89 9.55 8.51 27.15
N ARG A 90 9.06 7.28 26.98
CA ARG A 90 9.27 6.53 25.72
C ARG A 90 8.64 7.23 24.51
N THR A 91 7.46 7.79 24.70
CA THR A 91 6.79 8.56 23.64
C THR A 91 7.57 9.81 23.27
N LEU A 92 8.13 10.52 24.27
CA LEU A 92 8.96 11.70 24.04
C LEU A 92 10.27 11.34 23.33
N THR A 93 10.99 10.32 23.81
CA THR A 93 12.23 9.87 23.17
C THR A 93 12.01 9.38 21.75
N LYS A 94 10.91 8.66 21.49
CA LYS A 94 10.51 8.25 20.13
C LYS A 94 10.30 9.46 19.23
N ARG A 95 9.55 10.47 19.69
CA ARG A 95 9.30 11.69 18.89
C ARG A 95 10.57 12.49 18.60
N ILE A 96 11.46 12.63 19.59
CA ILE A 96 12.75 13.29 19.39
C ILE A 96 13.56 12.53 18.34
N LYS A 97 13.62 11.21 18.42
CA LYS A 97 14.32 10.37 17.45
C LYS A 97 13.73 10.52 16.05
N GLU A 98 12.40 10.49 15.91
CA GLU A 98 11.71 10.70 14.64
C GLU A 98 12.04 12.07 14.04
N GLU A 99 12.02 13.14 14.82
CA GLU A 99 12.36 14.48 14.32
C GLU A 99 13.82 14.60 13.93
N LEU A 100 14.75 14.02 14.69
CA LEU A 100 16.17 13.96 14.32
C LEU A 100 16.38 13.16 13.02
N ASN A 101 15.74 12.01 12.89
CA ASN A 101 15.81 11.20 11.67
C ASN A 101 15.25 11.96 10.46
N LYS A 102 14.18 12.76 10.60
CA LYS A 102 13.63 13.59 9.51
C LYS A 102 14.64 14.63 9.03
N GLU A 103 15.32 15.29 9.97
CA GLU A 103 16.34 16.27 9.59
C GLU A 103 17.56 15.59 8.94
N LEU A 104 17.99 14.46 9.47
CA LEU A 104 19.09 13.68 8.90
C LEU A 104 18.75 13.06 7.54
N TYR A 105 17.48 12.69 7.30
CA TYR A 105 17.03 12.16 6.03
C TYR A 105 17.24 13.14 4.87
N ARG A 106 17.29 14.46 5.14
CA ARG A 106 17.56 15.48 4.11
C ARG A 106 18.95 15.34 3.47
N PHE A 107 19.88 14.76 4.17
CA PHE A 107 21.25 14.55 3.70
C PHE A 107 21.43 13.22 2.94
N ILE A 108 20.41 12.37 2.93
CA ILE A 108 20.46 11.12 2.16
C ILE A 108 20.32 11.45 0.66
N PRO A 109 21.26 10.97 -0.18
CA PRO A 109 21.17 11.14 -1.63
C PRO A 109 19.92 10.46 -2.17
N ARG A 110 19.07 11.21 -2.83
CA ARG A 110 17.86 10.72 -3.52
C ARG A 110 17.84 11.31 -4.91
N LYS A 111 17.48 10.49 -5.87
CA LYS A 111 17.38 10.91 -7.26
C LYS A 111 15.93 11.25 -7.61
N LYS A 112 15.76 12.27 -8.45
CA LYS A 112 14.49 12.50 -9.15
C LYS A 112 14.32 11.44 -10.23
N PHE A 113 13.09 11.14 -10.56
CA PHE A 113 12.78 10.21 -11.64
C PHE A 113 12.85 10.93 -12.98
N ASP A 114 14.06 11.18 -13.43
CA ASP A 114 14.41 11.86 -14.70
C ASP A 114 14.69 10.88 -15.84
N GLU A 115 15.04 11.40 -17.01
CA GLU A 115 15.33 10.60 -18.19
C GLU A 115 16.50 9.62 -18.01
N SER A 116 17.48 9.98 -17.17
CA SER A 116 18.64 9.12 -16.93
C SER A 116 18.24 7.80 -16.26
N ILE A 117 17.26 7.86 -15.34
CA ILE A 117 16.72 6.68 -14.66
C ILE A 117 15.70 5.96 -15.54
N ARG A 118 14.85 6.70 -16.28
CA ARG A 118 13.83 6.10 -17.15
C ARG A 118 14.41 5.19 -18.23
N ASN A 119 15.61 5.50 -18.69
CA ASN A 119 16.29 4.72 -19.73
C ASN A 119 17.03 3.49 -19.19
N GLU A 120 17.14 3.35 -17.87
CA GLU A 120 17.71 2.15 -17.24
C GLU A 120 16.64 1.04 -17.10
N LYS A 121 17.09 -0.20 -17.05
CA LYS A 121 16.23 -1.31 -16.60
C LYS A 121 16.20 -1.34 -15.09
N TYR A 122 15.00 -1.35 -14.51
CA TYR A 122 14.88 -1.33 -13.05
C TYR A 122 13.68 -2.11 -12.52
N VAL A 123 13.84 -2.54 -11.29
CA VAL A 123 12.76 -3.01 -10.41
C VAL A 123 12.38 -1.89 -9.46
N LEU A 124 11.09 -1.62 -9.32
CA LEU A 124 10.59 -0.69 -8.30
C LEU A 124 10.21 -1.45 -7.03
N LEU A 125 10.80 -1.10 -5.90
CA LEU A 125 10.40 -1.55 -4.59
C LEU A 125 9.87 -0.37 -3.77
N THR A 126 8.61 -0.45 -3.32
CA THR A 126 8.04 0.53 -2.40
C THR A 126 8.09 0.04 -0.97
N LEU A 127 8.60 0.89 -0.07
CA LEU A 127 8.67 0.58 1.35
C LEU A 127 7.36 0.87 2.06
N HIS A 128 7.08 0.09 3.09
CA HIS A 128 5.94 0.28 3.97
C HIS A 128 6.32 1.13 5.18
N LYS A 129 5.35 1.89 5.66
CA LYS A 129 5.45 2.49 6.99
C LYS A 129 5.37 1.41 8.07
N GLN A 130 6.13 1.58 9.16
CA GLN A 130 6.05 0.74 10.36
C GLN A 130 5.98 1.61 11.62
N PRO A 131 5.08 1.29 12.56
CA PRO A 131 4.12 0.17 12.56
C PRO A 131 2.88 0.46 11.70
N GLU A 132 2.45 -0.52 10.91
CA GLU A 132 1.22 -0.47 10.13
C GLU A 132 0.71 -1.90 9.87
N ALA A 133 -0.63 -2.12 9.87
CA ALA A 133 -1.22 -3.44 9.69
C ALA A 133 -0.80 -4.12 8.37
N SER A 134 -0.60 -3.36 7.32
CA SER A 134 -0.16 -3.84 6.01
C SER A 134 1.17 -4.62 6.05
N ILE A 135 2.07 -4.26 6.97
CA ILE A 135 3.36 -4.95 7.11
C ILE A 135 3.47 -5.77 8.41
N ASP A 136 2.99 -5.25 9.54
CA ASP A 136 3.18 -5.90 10.83
C ASP A 136 2.17 -7.05 11.08
N VAL A 137 1.05 -7.08 10.33
CA VAL A 137 0.03 -8.12 10.39
C VAL A 137 0.00 -8.93 9.10
N ILE A 138 -0.34 -8.29 7.97
CA ILE A 138 -0.49 -8.95 6.68
C ILE A 138 0.86 -9.45 6.17
N GLY A 139 1.88 -8.61 6.22
CA GLY A 139 3.24 -8.88 5.76
C GLY A 139 4.21 -9.38 6.81
N ARG A 140 3.75 -9.86 7.97
CA ARG A 140 4.57 -10.12 9.15
C ARG A 140 5.85 -10.93 8.90
N TYR A 141 5.82 -11.93 8.06
CA TYR A 141 7.01 -12.73 7.72
C TYR A 141 8.07 -11.95 6.92
N TYR A 142 7.67 -10.82 6.35
CA TYR A 142 8.48 -9.97 5.49
C TYR A 142 8.62 -8.56 6.08
N GLU A 143 8.46 -8.42 7.40
CA GLU A 143 8.54 -7.14 8.11
C GLU A 143 9.96 -6.54 8.09
N ASP A 144 10.99 -7.39 7.96
CA ASP A 144 12.37 -6.92 7.76
C ASP A 144 12.57 -6.46 6.31
N GLN A 145 12.26 -5.21 6.09
CA GLN A 145 12.35 -4.61 4.75
C GLN A 145 13.80 -4.50 4.25
N GLU A 146 14.80 -4.41 5.14
CA GLU A 146 16.23 -4.41 4.75
C GLU A 146 16.65 -5.78 4.20
N ALA A 147 16.20 -6.86 4.83
CA ALA A 147 16.42 -8.22 4.33
C ALA A 147 15.75 -8.44 2.98
N ASN A 148 14.51 -7.97 2.79
CA ASN A 148 13.80 -8.07 1.52
C ASN A 148 14.54 -7.33 0.41
N ILE A 149 15.02 -6.10 0.66
CA ILE A 149 15.81 -5.31 -0.28
C ILE A 149 17.08 -6.08 -0.69
N THR A 150 17.79 -6.63 0.28
CA THR A 150 19.03 -7.37 0.05
C THR A 150 18.79 -8.61 -0.81
N ASN A 151 17.71 -9.35 -0.56
CA ASN A 151 17.36 -10.53 -1.34
C ASN A 151 16.98 -10.18 -2.78
N ILE A 152 16.19 -9.12 -2.98
CA ILE A 152 15.84 -8.64 -4.32
C ILE A 152 17.07 -8.16 -5.07
N SER A 153 17.96 -7.37 -4.42
CA SER A 153 19.16 -6.84 -5.06
C SER A 153 20.08 -7.95 -5.56
N ARG A 154 20.22 -9.05 -4.80
CA ARG A 154 21.02 -10.21 -5.18
C ARG A 154 20.47 -11.01 -6.36
N SER A 155 19.18 -10.87 -6.66
CA SER A 155 18.52 -11.55 -7.78
C SER A 155 18.45 -10.68 -9.04
N LEU A 156 19.01 -9.46 -8.98
CA LEU A 156 19.07 -8.55 -10.13
C LEU A 156 20.23 -8.90 -11.06
N PRO A 157 20.05 -8.76 -12.38
CA PRO A 157 21.17 -8.71 -13.31
C PRO A 157 22.10 -7.51 -13.04
N ASP A 158 23.40 -7.65 -13.34
CA ASP A 158 24.42 -6.64 -13.03
C ASP A 158 24.13 -5.23 -13.59
N ASN A 159 23.42 -5.15 -14.71
CA ASN A 159 23.09 -3.89 -15.38
C ASN A 159 21.71 -3.33 -15.01
N TRP A 160 20.99 -3.93 -14.05
CA TRP A 160 19.71 -3.45 -13.59
C TRP A 160 19.84 -2.64 -12.29
N LYS A 161 18.83 -1.80 -12.01
CA LYS A 161 18.74 -1.02 -10.79
C LYS A 161 17.57 -1.46 -9.94
N LEU A 162 17.73 -1.37 -8.63
CA LEU A 162 16.65 -1.46 -7.65
C LEU A 162 16.29 -0.05 -7.21
N LEU A 163 15.19 0.47 -7.74
CA LEU A 163 14.66 1.76 -7.32
C LEU A 163 13.85 1.57 -6.04
N ILE A 164 14.29 2.18 -4.96
CA ILE A 164 13.60 2.13 -3.67
C ILE A 164 12.89 3.45 -3.43
N LYS A 165 11.59 3.37 -3.24
CA LYS A 165 10.77 4.52 -2.89
C LYS A 165 10.27 4.42 -1.45
N GLU A 166 10.65 5.39 -0.62
CA GLU A 166 10.16 5.48 0.76
C GLU A 166 8.69 5.90 0.80
N HIS A 167 7.96 5.36 1.76
CA HIS A 167 6.59 5.79 2.02
C HIS A 167 6.60 7.22 2.58
N THR A 168 5.87 8.14 1.95
CA THR A 168 5.88 9.58 2.29
C THR A 168 5.57 9.85 3.77
N ASN A 169 4.72 9.01 4.39
CA ASN A 169 4.36 9.13 5.81
C ASN A 169 5.36 8.46 6.76
N ALA A 170 6.36 7.74 6.24
CA ALA A 170 7.37 7.02 7.03
C ALA A 170 8.69 7.79 7.17
N ILE A 171 8.77 9.01 6.62
CA ILE A 171 9.98 9.83 6.73
C ILE A 171 10.23 10.17 8.19
N GLY A 172 11.40 9.72 8.68
CA GLY A 172 11.81 9.85 10.08
C GLY A 172 11.57 8.59 10.93
N ASP A 173 10.81 7.62 10.46
CA ASP A 173 10.61 6.35 11.16
C ASP A 173 11.90 5.51 11.12
N ARG A 174 12.62 5.55 10.00
CA ARG A 174 13.91 4.86 9.81
C ARG A 174 15.10 5.76 10.13
N SER A 175 16.16 5.16 10.66
CA SER A 175 17.40 5.88 10.93
C SER A 175 18.18 6.13 9.63
N ILE A 176 19.05 7.15 9.66
CA ILE A 176 19.98 7.42 8.56
C ILE A 176 20.85 6.20 8.21
N PHE A 177 21.21 5.39 9.21
CA PHE A 177 22.06 4.19 9.02
C PHE A 177 21.38 3.13 8.14
N PHE A 178 20.05 3.04 8.16
CA PHE A 178 19.33 2.16 7.23
C PHE A 178 19.65 2.56 5.79
N PHE A 179 19.45 3.81 5.43
CA PHE A 179 19.67 4.29 4.06
C PHE A 179 21.15 4.26 3.65
N THR A 180 22.07 4.59 4.56
CA THR A 180 23.50 4.55 4.25
C THR A 180 24.03 3.12 4.06
N ARG A 181 23.43 2.12 4.72
CA ARG A 181 23.75 0.70 4.44
C ARG A 181 23.24 0.29 3.06
N LEU A 182 22.00 0.63 2.72
CA LEU A 182 21.44 0.32 1.41
C LEU A 182 22.27 0.90 0.26
N LEU A 183 22.69 2.15 0.38
CA LEU A 183 23.46 2.86 -0.64
C LEU A 183 24.92 2.36 -0.80
N ARG A 184 25.35 1.37 -0.01
CA ARG A 184 26.63 0.66 -0.27
C ARG A 184 26.52 -0.27 -1.49
N ASP A 185 25.31 -0.71 -1.81
CA ASP A 185 25.05 -1.49 -3.01
C ASP A 185 24.85 -0.53 -4.20
N PRO A 186 25.73 -0.58 -5.23
CA PRO A 186 25.64 0.32 -6.38
C PRO A 186 24.43 0.06 -7.28
N ALA A 187 23.76 -1.08 -7.14
CA ALA A 187 22.51 -1.37 -7.83
C ALA A 187 21.32 -0.60 -7.23
N ILE A 188 21.43 -0.17 -5.96
CA ILE A 188 20.33 0.50 -5.26
C ILE A 188 20.32 1.99 -5.51
N VAL A 189 19.16 2.50 -5.89
CA VAL A 189 18.89 3.93 -6.09
C VAL A 189 17.67 4.33 -5.26
N LEU A 190 17.86 5.29 -4.35
CA LEU A 190 16.75 5.87 -3.60
C LEU A 190 16.09 6.95 -4.46
N ILE A 191 14.77 6.85 -4.63
CA ILE A 191 13.97 7.84 -5.37
C ILE A 191 13.37 8.84 -4.39
N ASP A 192 13.28 10.10 -4.82
CA ASP A 192 12.62 11.16 -4.03
C ASP A 192 11.18 10.72 -3.70
N GLU A 193 10.83 10.81 -2.44
CA GLU A 193 9.52 10.39 -1.92
C GLU A 193 8.34 11.16 -2.51
N ASN A 194 8.59 12.33 -3.08
CA ASN A 194 7.55 13.17 -3.71
C ASN A 194 7.27 12.80 -5.17
N GLU A 195 8.12 11.96 -5.79
CA GLU A 195 7.89 11.47 -7.14
C GLU A 195 6.59 10.64 -7.22
N SER A 196 5.90 10.74 -8.33
CA SER A 196 4.67 9.97 -8.57
C SER A 196 5.00 8.47 -8.74
N SER A 197 4.45 7.62 -7.88
CA SER A 197 4.60 6.17 -8.06
C SER A 197 4.05 5.69 -9.40
N LEU A 198 2.96 6.29 -9.89
CA LEU A 198 2.36 5.92 -11.19
C LEU A 198 3.30 6.19 -12.36
N ASN A 199 4.07 7.29 -12.32
CA ASN A 199 5.05 7.60 -13.37
C ASN A 199 6.23 6.63 -13.34
N ILE A 200 6.65 6.21 -12.12
CA ILE A 200 7.76 5.25 -11.98
C ILE A 200 7.32 3.85 -12.43
N ILE A 201 6.08 3.45 -12.14
CA ILE A 201 5.52 2.16 -12.56
C ILE A 201 5.58 1.99 -14.08
N GLU A 202 5.26 3.03 -14.86
CA GLU A 202 5.09 2.93 -16.33
C GLU A 202 6.32 2.41 -17.08
N ASN A 203 7.51 2.59 -16.54
CA ASN A 203 8.77 2.12 -17.15
C ASN A 203 9.44 0.98 -16.36
N ALA A 204 8.82 0.53 -15.27
CA ALA A 204 9.38 -0.54 -14.44
C ALA A 204 9.32 -1.89 -15.17
N GLN A 205 10.38 -2.70 -15.03
CA GLN A 205 10.34 -4.08 -15.51
C GLN A 205 9.53 -4.97 -14.56
N LEU A 206 9.59 -4.67 -13.27
CA LEU A 206 8.85 -5.36 -12.22
C LEU A 206 8.60 -4.39 -11.05
N VAL A 207 7.43 -4.46 -10.45
CA VAL A 207 7.08 -3.72 -9.23
C VAL A 207 6.92 -4.70 -8.09
N ILE A 208 7.68 -4.53 -7.02
CA ILE A 208 7.63 -5.39 -5.84
C ILE A 208 7.21 -4.57 -4.62
N THR A 209 6.41 -5.18 -3.75
CA THR A 209 6.06 -4.62 -2.44
C THR A 209 5.73 -5.76 -1.47
N VAL A 210 5.62 -5.49 -0.18
CA VAL A 210 5.21 -6.55 0.75
C VAL A 210 3.73 -6.86 0.61
N SER A 211 2.85 -5.86 0.71
CA SER A 211 1.38 -6.00 0.57
C SER A 211 0.73 -4.75 -0.03
N GLY A 212 1.55 -3.84 -0.58
CA GLY A 212 1.08 -2.53 -1.02
C GLY A 212 0.29 -2.57 -2.32
N THR A 213 -0.71 -1.70 -2.41
CA THR A 213 -1.56 -1.57 -3.61
C THR A 213 -0.82 -1.05 -4.84
N VAL A 214 0.43 -0.62 -4.71
CA VAL A 214 1.27 -0.23 -5.83
C VAL A 214 1.52 -1.40 -6.80
N ALA A 215 1.61 -2.65 -6.31
CA ALA A 215 1.68 -3.83 -7.17
C ALA A 215 0.37 -4.05 -7.93
N TYR A 216 -0.77 -3.81 -7.27
CA TYR A 216 -2.08 -3.84 -7.92
C TYR A 216 -2.20 -2.77 -9.02
N GLU A 217 -1.75 -1.54 -8.74
CA GLU A 217 -1.74 -0.44 -9.71
C GLU A 217 -0.87 -0.78 -10.94
N ALA A 218 0.30 -1.40 -10.71
CA ALA A 218 1.20 -1.84 -11.77
C ALA A 218 0.56 -2.92 -12.65
N ALA A 219 0.04 -3.99 -12.05
CA ALA A 219 -0.59 -5.09 -12.78
C ALA A 219 -1.82 -4.63 -13.59
N MET A 220 -2.62 -3.70 -13.06
CA MET A 220 -3.75 -3.12 -13.79
C MET A 220 -3.33 -2.24 -14.97
N LYS A 221 -2.11 -1.73 -14.97
CA LYS A 221 -1.48 -1.00 -16.08
C LYS A 221 -0.73 -1.93 -17.05
N GLY A 222 -0.77 -3.23 -16.86
CA GLY A 222 -0.06 -4.20 -17.71
C GLY A 222 1.43 -4.37 -17.35
N ILE A 223 1.86 -3.88 -16.19
CA ILE A 223 3.24 -4.02 -15.72
C ILE A 223 3.33 -5.19 -14.75
N PRO A 224 4.25 -6.16 -14.97
CA PRO A 224 4.50 -7.25 -14.03
C PRO A 224 4.73 -6.75 -12.62
N SER A 225 4.12 -7.42 -11.65
CA SER A 225 4.26 -7.05 -10.25
C SER A 225 4.24 -8.26 -9.32
N ALA A 226 4.72 -8.06 -8.11
CA ALA A 226 4.72 -9.11 -7.10
C ALA A 226 4.51 -8.54 -5.70
N THR A 227 3.88 -9.37 -4.84
CA THR A 227 3.77 -9.10 -3.41
C THR A 227 4.37 -10.27 -2.63
N PHE A 228 5.00 -9.99 -1.50
CA PHE A 228 5.45 -11.04 -0.61
C PHE A 228 4.30 -11.64 0.21
N ALA A 229 3.35 -10.81 0.65
CA ALA A 229 2.16 -11.28 1.36
C ALA A 229 1.05 -11.69 0.38
N ASP A 230 0.16 -12.57 0.84
CA ASP A 230 -1.06 -12.89 0.12
C ASP A 230 -1.98 -11.68 0.07
N THR A 231 -2.48 -11.37 -1.11
CA THR A 231 -3.44 -10.29 -1.34
C THR A 231 -4.52 -10.75 -2.33
N PHE A 232 -5.71 -10.16 -2.28
CA PHE A 232 -6.79 -10.51 -3.20
C PHE A 232 -6.43 -10.27 -4.67
N PHE A 233 -5.54 -9.33 -4.93
CA PHE A 233 -5.12 -8.99 -6.28
C PHE A 233 -3.99 -9.89 -6.82
N ASN A 234 -3.51 -10.87 -6.07
CA ASN A 234 -2.69 -11.95 -6.65
C ASN A 234 -3.49 -12.87 -7.59
N LYS A 235 -4.83 -12.77 -7.60
CA LYS A 235 -5.67 -13.39 -8.65
C LYS A 235 -5.50 -12.70 -10.01
N LEU A 236 -4.98 -11.48 -10.04
CA LEU A 236 -4.64 -10.77 -11.28
C LEU A 236 -3.37 -11.38 -11.87
N GLY A 237 -3.43 -11.95 -13.06
CA GLY A 237 -2.33 -12.74 -13.64
C GLY A 237 -0.97 -12.04 -13.64
N LEU A 238 -0.95 -10.71 -13.79
CA LEU A 238 0.27 -9.90 -13.75
C LEU A 238 0.72 -9.52 -12.33
N CYS A 239 0.07 -10.02 -11.27
CA CYS A 239 0.52 -9.80 -9.89
C CYS A 239 0.72 -11.14 -9.16
N LYS A 240 1.95 -11.60 -9.05
CA LYS A 240 2.30 -12.88 -8.41
C LYS A 240 2.61 -12.70 -6.93
N LYS A 241 2.25 -13.68 -6.10
CA LYS A 241 2.85 -13.82 -4.78
C LYS A 241 4.28 -14.31 -4.94
N LEU A 242 5.22 -13.61 -4.33
CA LEU A 242 6.64 -13.90 -4.36
C LEU A 242 7.09 -14.49 -3.03
N THR A 243 7.91 -15.52 -3.07
CA THR A 243 8.55 -16.12 -1.90
C THR A 243 10.06 -15.86 -1.92
N LEU A 244 10.72 -16.07 -0.79
CA LEU A 244 12.20 -16.03 -0.74
C LEU A 244 12.82 -17.18 -1.55
N GLU A 245 12.09 -18.28 -1.72
CA GLU A 245 12.51 -19.41 -2.54
C GLU A 245 12.49 -19.05 -4.03
N ASP A 246 11.48 -18.32 -4.50
CA ASP A 246 11.44 -17.80 -5.87
C ASP A 246 12.66 -16.91 -6.16
N LEU A 247 13.02 -16.00 -5.23
CA LEU A 247 14.20 -15.13 -5.38
C LEU A 247 15.53 -15.88 -5.30
N ARG A 248 15.54 -17.05 -4.65
CA ARG A 248 16.74 -17.89 -4.56
C ARG A 248 16.96 -18.73 -5.81
N ASN A 249 15.87 -19.21 -6.40
CA ASN A 249 15.93 -20.21 -7.46
C ASN A 249 15.84 -19.61 -8.86
N SER A 250 15.37 -18.36 -8.99
CA SER A 250 15.20 -17.67 -10.27
C SER A 250 15.78 -16.25 -10.20
N ASP A 251 16.31 -15.77 -11.31
CA ASP A 251 16.63 -14.35 -11.44
C ASP A 251 15.38 -13.50 -11.76
N ILE A 252 15.50 -12.19 -11.63
CA ILE A 252 14.37 -11.27 -11.86
C ILE A 252 13.81 -11.35 -13.29
N PRO A 253 14.61 -11.44 -14.37
CA PRO A 253 14.10 -11.65 -15.71
C PRO A 253 13.23 -12.90 -15.87
N GLU A 254 13.65 -14.02 -15.32
CA GLU A 254 12.91 -15.28 -15.35
C GLU A 254 11.57 -15.16 -14.58
N LEU A 255 11.58 -14.52 -13.42
CA LEU A 255 10.36 -14.23 -12.66
C LEU A 255 9.38 -13.38 -13.47
N ILE A 256 9.86 -12.38 -14.20
CA ILE A 256 9.05 -11.51 -15.06
C ILE A 256 8.37 -12.33 -16.16
N GLU A 257 9.09 -13.22 -16.83
CA GLU A 257 8.52 -14.05 -17.89
C GLU A 257 7.43 -14.99 -17.33
N HIS A 258 7.67 -15.64 -16.19
CA HIS A 258 6.64 -16.45 -15.53
C HIS A 258 5.37 -15.65 -15.14
N ILE A 259 5.54 -14.37 -14.74
CA ILE A 259 4.40 -13.51 -14.44
C ILE A 259 3.61 -13.20 -15.72
N LYS A 260 4.29 -12.88 -16.81
CA LYS A 260 3.68 -12.55 -18.09
C LYS A 260 2.90 -13.72 -18.70
N GLU A 261 3.31 -14.97 -18.48
CA GLU A 261 2.56 -16.15 -18.92
C GLU A 261 1.11 -16.18 -18.41
N SER A 262 0.86 -15.52 -17.30
CA SER A 262 -0.46 -15.43 -16.67
C SER A 262 -1.27 -14.18 -17.04
N GLU A 263 -0.82 -13.36 -17.98
CA GLU A 263 -1.46 -12.08 -18.36
C GLU A 263 -2.92 -12.24 -18.80
N SER A 264 -3.26 -13.34 -19.47
CA SER A 264 -4.62 -13.63 -19.94
C SER A 264 -5.67 -13.60 -18.82
N LYS A 265 -5.30 -13.96 -17.58
CA LYS A 265 -6.16 -13.92 -16.40
C LYS A 265 -6.56 -12.50 -15.96
N SER A 266 -5.88 -11.48 -16.47
CA SER A 266 -6.13 -10.08 -16.08
C SER A 266 -7.52 -9.60 -16.50
N HIS A 267 -8.06 -10.11 -17.61
CA HIS A 267 -9.41 -9.77 -18.08
C HIS A 267 -10.49 -10.43 -17.20
N GLU A 268 -10.27 -11.68 -16.83
CA GLU A 268 -11.17 -12.42 -15.94
C GLU A 268 -11.24 -11.75 -14.56
N PHE A 269 -10.09 -11.31 -14.05
CA PHE A 269 -10.01 -10.60 -12.77
C PHE A 269 -10.79 -9.30 -12.77
N LYS A 270 -10.73 -8.50 -13.85
CA LYS A 270 -11.49 -7.24 -13.95
C LYS A 270 -12.99 -7.49 -13.82
N ASN A 271 -13.51 -8.52 -14.44
CA ASN A 271 -14.90 -8.89 -14.34
C ASN A 271 -15.24 -9.44 -12.95
N TRP A 272 -14.34 -10.23 -12.36
CA TRP A 272 -14.51 -10.81 -11.04
C TRP A 272 -14.56 -9.73 -9.96
N ILE A 273 -13.64 -8.73 -9.99
CA ILE A 273 -13.62 -7.68 -8.98
C ILE A 273 -14.84 -6.74 -9.07
N LEU A 274 -15.34 -6.47 -10.27
CA LEU A 274 -16.57 -5.69 -10.45
C LEU A 274 -17.79 -6.41 -9.89
N ARG A 275 -17.90 -7.73 -10.07
CA ARG A 275 -19.00 -8.54 -9.52
C ARG A 275 -18.97 -8.63 -8.00
N ASN A 276 -17.78 -8.74 -7.41
CA ASN A 276 -17.60 -8.99 -5.97
C ASN A 276 -17.26 -7.73 -5.18
N SER A 277 -17.55 -6.56 -5.71
CA SER A 277 -17.39 -5.28 -5.04
C SER A 277 -18.62 -4.40 -5.20
N PHE A 278 -18.81 -3.50 -4.25
CA PHE A 278 -19.91 -2.57 -4.18
C PHE A 278 -19.44 -1.15 -4.39
N GLU A 279 -20.30 -0.30 -4.94
CA GLU A 279 -20.04 1.14 -4.97
C GLU A 279 -20.18 1.72 -3.57
N GLY A 280 -19.27 2.61 -3.21
CA GLY A 280 -19.23 3.31 -1.94
C GLY A 280 -17.81 3.46 -1.41
N ILE A 281 -17.68 4.38 -0.47
CA ILE A 281 -16.41 4.76 0.14
C ILE A 281 -16.43 4.33 1.59
N ILE A 282 -15.49 3.45 1.96
CA ILE A 282 -15.20 3.11 3.36
C ILE A 282 -13.85 3.72 3.68
N SER A 283 -13.84 4.76 4.49
CA SER A 283 -12.63 5.50 4.83
C SER A 283 -12.80 6.24 6.16
N ASP A 284 -11.69 6.73 6.69
CA ASP A 284 -11.70 7.69 7.79
C ASP A 284 -12.26 9.05 7.30
N PRO A 285 -13.26 9.64 8.00
CA PRO A 285 -13.88 10.90 7.61
C PRO A 285 -12.92 12.09 7.49
N ILE A 286 -11.81 12.06 8.21
CA ILE A 286 -10.78 13.11 8.13
C ILE A 286 -10.01 13.01 6.81
N SER A 287 -9.71 11.77 6.40
CA SER A 287 -8.99 11.49 5.15
C SER A 287 -9.87 11.61 3.91
N ASN A 288 -11.14 11.19 4.02
CA ASN A 288 -12.11 11.30 2.93
C ASN A 288 -13.50 11.66 3.45
N PRO A 289 -13.85 12.96 3.53
CA PRO A 289 -15.15 13.42 4.03
C PRO A 289 -16.36 12.90 3.24
N LYS A 290 -16.19 12.43 2.00
CA LYS A 290 -17.26 11.87 1.19
C LYS A 290 -17.88 10.61 1.81
N CYS A 291 -17.14 9.90 2.68
CA CYS A 291 -17.62 8.65 3.30
C CYS A 291 -18.81 8.84 4.23
N ILE A 292 -19.05 10.05 4.77
CA ILE A 292 -20.19 10.36 5.66
C ILE A 292 -21.35 11.06 4.96
N THR A 293 -21.35 11.17 3.64
CA THR A 293 -22.51 11.73 2.90
C THR A 293 -23.67 10.75 2.93
N SER A 294 -24.93 11.27 3.00
CA SER A 294 -26.13 10.44 3.03
C SER A 294 -26.18 9.43 1.88
N HIS A 295 -25.84 9.88 0.67
CA HIS A 295 -25.77 9.02 -0.50
C HIS A 295 -24.76 7.86 -0.37
N ASN A 296 -23.59 8.12 0.22
CA ASN A 296 -22.60 7.07 0.44
C ASN A 296 -23.05 6.10 1.55
N ILE A 297 -23.66 6.61 2.61
CA ILE A 297 -24.19 5.78 3.70
C ILE A 297 -25.27 4.83 3.19
N GLU A 298 -26.18 5.30 2.34
CA GLU A 298 -27.21 4.47 1.69
C GLU A 298 -26.57 3.33 0.89
N LYS A 299 -25.60 3.63 0.01
CA LYS A 299 -24.88 2.61 -0.79
C LYS A 299 -24.20 1.56 0.09
N VAL A 300 -23.52 1.99 1.14
CA VAL A 300 -22.83 1.08 2.07
C VAL A 300 -23.84 0.24 2.85
N SER A 301 -24.94 0.83 3.30
CA SER A 301 -26.01 0.11 4.01
C SER A 301 -26.66 -0.95 3.13
N ASP A 302 -26.99 -0.63 1.89
CA ASP A 302 -27.58 -1.56 0.93
C ASP A 302 -26.63 -2.75 0.63
N ALA A 303 -25.35 -2.47 0.51
CA ALA A 303 -24.34 -3.51 0.34
C ALA A 303 -24.26 -4.46 1.56
N ILE A 304 -24.27 -3.91 2.79
CA ILE A 304 -24.29 -4.69 4.02
C ILE A 304 -25.54 -5.57 4.09
N LEU A 305 -26.71 -5.01 3.77
CA LEU A 305 -27.97 -5.76 3.75
C LEU A 305 -27.96 -6.86 2.70
N THR A 306 -27.38 -6.60 1.53
CA THR A 306 -27.28 -7.57 0.44
C THR A 306 -26.42 -8.77 0.87
N VAL A 307 -25.24 -8.51 1.39
CA VAL A 307 -24.33 -9.57 1.87
C VAL A 307 -24.92 -10.28 3.09
N GLY A 308 -25.57 -9.53 4.01
CA GLY A 308 -26.24 -10.13 5.18
C GLY A 308 -27.32 -11.14 4.80
N ARG A 309 -28.11 -10.89 3.75
CA ARG A 309 -29.14 -11.83 3.24
C ARG A 309 -28.53 -13.09 2.64
N GLU A 310 -27.37 -13.02 2.03
CA GLU A 310 -26.68 -14.22 1.51
C GLU A 310 -26.10 -15.10 2.62
N ILE A 311 -25.62 -14.47 3.70
CA ILE A 311 -24.99 -15.19 4.82
C ILE A 311 -26.06 -15.82 5.75
N ILE A 312 -27.18 -15.13 5.95
CA ILE A 312 -28.27 -15.56 6.83
C ILE A 312 -29.36 -16.16 5.94
N PRO A 313 -29.44 -17.50 5.80
CA PRO A 313 -30.52 -18.11 5.03
C PRO A 313 -31.89 -17.73 5.62
N SER A 314 -32.84 -17.48 4.77
CA SER A 314 -34.20 -16.99 5.08
C SER A 314 -34.99 -17.83 6.10
N ALA A 315 -34.51 -18.99 6.48
CA ALA A 315 -35.11 -19.89 7.45
C ALA A 315 -34.95 -19.48 8.93
N ARG A 316 -34.23 -18.40 9.24
CA ARG A 316 -34.01 -17.92 10.62
C ARG A 316 -34.66 -16.57 10.93
N ILE A 317 -35.46 -16.05 10.01
CA ILE A 317 -36.24 -14.80 10.22
C ILE A 317 -37.73 -15.18 10.28
N GLN A 318 -38.07 -16.06 11.22
CA GLN A 318 -39.43 -16.31 11.69
C GLN A 318 -39.50 -16.01 13.18
#